data_d139b9fe60dd90d6d0318c8f7032b5f5
#
_entry.id   d139b9fe60dd90d6d0318c8f7032b5f5
#
_cell.length_a   1.000
_cell.length_b   1.000
_cell.length_c   1.000
_cell.angle_alpha   90.00
_cell.angle_beta   90.00
_cell.angle_gamma   90.00
#
_symmetry.space_group_name_H-M   'P 1'
#
loop_
_entity.id
_entity.type
_entity.pdbx_description
1 polymer ?
#
loop_
_entity_poly.entity_id
_entity_poly.type
_entity_poly.pdbx_seq_one_letter_code
_entity_poly.pdbx_strand_id
1 'polypeptide(L)'
;MKTIDLLLNNYWIVKETDKENYYAVKHEINDKNIKRFIQEMLGWKIIHSEHVIKLEKIPSHAEPFMGIQEFTEIRDYCLLCAVLLYLEDKEENNQFLLSDLIRYIETVISKYIEVDWTSFSQRKSLVRVLQYVENKGLLKTYEGDSSIYSREQSSEVLYE
;
A
#
# COMPACT_ATOMS: atom_id res chain seq x y z
N MET A 1 7.42 -25.44 6.99
CA MET A 1 7.17 -24.41 8.02
C MET A 1 7.64 -23.04 7.58
N LYS A 2 8.84 -22.87 7.01
CA LYS A 2 9.36 -21.56 6.55
C LYS A 2 8.39 -20.78 5.63
N THR A 3 7.72 -21.45 4.69
CA THR A 3 6.78 -20.82 3.77
C THR A 3 5.52 -20.26 4.44
N ILE A 4 4.97 -20.99 5.42
CA ILE A 4 3.81 -20.50 6.19
C ILE A 4 4.22 -19.30 7.01
N ASP A 5 5.38 -19.33 7.66
CA ASP A 5 5.90 -18.20 8.44
C ASP A 5 6.13 -16.96 7.56
N LEU A 6 6.68 -17.14 6.35
CA LEU A 6 6.85 -16.06 5.38
C LEU A 6 5.50 -15.44 4.96
N LEU A 7 4.51 -16.27 4.66
CA LEU A 7 3.18 -15.81 4.28
C LEU A 7 2.44 -15.11 5.42
N LEU A 8 2.62 -15.57 6.65
CA LEU A 8 1.96 -14.97 7.82
C LEU A 8 2.59 -13.63 8.22
N ASN A 9 3.92 -13.54 8.19
CA ASN A 9 4.65 -12.38 8.68
C ASN A 9 4.84 -11.26 7.64
N ASN A 10 4.68 -11.55 6.34
CA ASN A 10 4.81 -10.54 5.30
C ASN A 10 3.44 -10.10 4.79
N TYR A 11 3.29 -8.81 4.49
CA TYR A 11 2.10 -8.27 3.86
C TYR A 11 1.94 -8.82 2.43
N TRP A 12 3.02 -8.75 1.67
CA TRP A 12 3.24 -9.43 0.39
C TRP A 12 4.72 -9.74 0.22
N ILE A 13 5.03 -10.62 -0.72
CA ILE A 13 6.39 -10.99 -1.09
C ILE A 13 6.54 -10.62 -2.56
N VAL A 14 7.30 -9.57 -2.83
CA VAL A 14 7.51 -9.01 -4.18
C VAL A 14 8.76 -9.60 -4.78
N LYS A 15 8.65 -10.11 -6.02
CA LYS A 15 9.76 -10.78 -6.73
C LYS A 15 10.98 -9.89 -6.94
N GLU A 16 10.76 -8.60 -7.21
CA GLU A 16 11.81 -7.63 -7.53
C GLU A 16 12.63 -7.28 -6.29
N THR A 17 11.99 -7.15 -5.14
CA THR A 17 12.63 -6.72 -3.89
C THR A 17 13.06 -7.87 -2.98
N ASP A 18 12.37 -9.02 -3.05
CA ASP A 18 12.63 -10.19 -2.20
C ASP A 18 12.62 -11.50 -3.02
N LYS A 19 13.55 -11.59 -3.96
CA LYS A 19 13.63 -12.67 -4.94
C LYS A 19 13.78 -14.04 -4.31
N GLU A 20 14.59 -14.15 -3.26
CA GLU A 20 14.86 -15.43 -2.57
C GLU A 20 13.58 -15.99 -1.95
N ASN A 21 12.90 -15.20 -1.12
CA ASN A 21 11.66 -15.63 -0.46
C ASN A 21 10.52 -15.81 -1.44
N TYR A 22 10.45 -15.00 -2.52
CA TYR A 22 9.47 -15.16 -3.58
C TYR A 22 9.57 -16.56 -4.21
N TYR A 23 10.76 -16.97 -4.66
CA TYR A 23 10.93 -18.30 -5.28
C TYR A 23 10.80 -19.45 -4.28
N ALA A 24 11.24 -19.29 -3.04
CA ALA A 24 11.04 -20.28 -1.99
C ALA A 24 9.55 -20.56 -1.76
N VAL A 25 8.75 -19.49 -1.61
CA VAL A 25 7.30 -19.61 -1.42
C VAL A 25 6.62 -20.13 -2.69
N LYS A 26 6.99 -19.62 -3.88
CA LYS A 26 6.42 -20.07 -5.16
C LYS A 26 6.58 -21.56 -5.40
N HIS A 27 7.71 -22.13 -5.00
CA HIS A 27 7.99 -23.56 -5.13
C HIS A 27 7.08 -24.41 -4.23
N GLU A 28 6.83 -23.95 -3.01
CA GLU A 28 6.10 -24.70 -1.99
C GLU A 28 4.58 -24.38 -1.92
N ILE A 29 4.15 -23.27 -2.51
CA ILE A 29 2.75 -22.78 -2.43
C ILE A 29 1.73 -23.83 -2.96
N ASN A 30 2.17 -24.74 -3.82
CA ASN A 30 1.34 -25.81 -4.38
C ASN A 30 1.34 -27.09 -3.53
N ASP A 31 2.13 -27.15 -2.44
CA ASP A 31 2.10 -28.28 -1.52
C ASP A 31 0.69 -28.46 -0.92
N LYS A 32 0.22 -29.70 -0.91
CA LYS A 32 -1.13 -30.03 -0.44
C LYS A 32 -1.35 -29.71 1.03
N ASN A 33 -0.30 -29.84 1.86
CA ASN A 33 -0.40 -29.56 3.30
C ASN A 33 -0.49 -28.05 3.55
N ILE A 34 0.26 -27.23 2.80
CA ILE A 34 0.21 -25.78 2.88
C ILE A 34 -1.15 -25.26 2.42
N LYS A 35 -1.64 -25.74 1.27
CA LYS A 35 -2.98 -25.39 0.77
C LYS A 35 -4.07 -25.76 1.77
N ARG A 36 -4.01 -26.98 2.29
CA ARG A 36 -4.99 -27.46 3.26
C ARG A 36 -4.97 -26.61 4.53
N PHE A 37 -3.80 -26.32 5.08
CA PHE A 37 -3.67 -25.49 6.27
C PHE A 37 -4.28 -24.10 6.04
N ILE A 38 -3.93 -23.43 4.94
CA ILE A 38 -4.38 -22.08 4.67
C ILE A 38 -5.87 -22.02 4.32
N GLN A 39 -6.36 -22.91 3.46
CA GLN A 39 -7.74 -22.87 2.97
C GLN A 39 -8.74 -23.53 3.92
N GLU A 40 -8.39 -24.72 4.48
CA GLU A 40 -9.34 -25.48 5.31
C GLU A 40 -9.30 -25.04 6.77
N MET A 41 -8.12 -24.70 7.32
CA MET A 41 -7.99 -24.33 8.74
C MET A 41 -8.10 -22.82 8.97
N LEU A 42 -7.51 -21.98 8.11
CA LEU A 42 -7.56 -20.53 8.26
C LEU A 42 -8.69 -19.87 7.46
N GLY A 43 -9.21 -20.55 6.44
CA GLY A 43 -10.22 -19.99 5.54
C GLY A 43 -9.69 -18.85 4.66
N TRP A 44 -8.37 -18.73 4.53
CA TRP A 44 -7.73 -17.62 3.81
C TRP A 44 -7.32 -18.03 2.40
N LYS A 45 -7.15 -17.03 1.55
CA LYS A 45 -6.79 -17.20 0.14
C LYS A 45 -5.36 -16.79 -0.12
N ILE A 46 -4.64 -17.57 -0.93
CA ILE A 46 -3.34 -17.16 -1.46
C ILE A 46 -3.57 -16.51 -2.81
N ILE A 47 -3.12 -15.26 -2.94
CA ILE A 47 -3.05 -14.53 -4.20
C ILE A 47 -1.63 -14.69 -4.73
N HIS A 48 -1.50 -15.16 -5.96
CA HIS A 48 -0.22 -15.39 -6.62
C HIS A 48 -0.26 -14.86 -8.04
N SER A 49 0.64 -13.95 -8.35
CA SER A 49 0.90 -13.45 -9.70
C SER A 49 2.37 -13.69 -10.10
N GLU A 50 2.77 -13.20 -11.26
CA GLU A 50 4.17 -13.28 -11.71
C GLU A 50 5.12 -12.43 -10.84
N HIS A 51 4.61 -11.37 -10.23
CA HIS A 51 5.40 -10.36 -9.51
C HIS A 51 5.22 -10.43 -7.98
N VAL A 52 4.09 -10.93 -7.49
CA VAL A 52 3.76 -10.89 -6.06
C VAL A 52 3.06 -12.15 -5.58
N ILE A 53 3.39 -12.56 -4.36
CA ILE A 53 2.66 -13.57 -3.60
C ILE A 53 2.14 -12.92 -2.32
N LYS A 54 0.86 -13.10 -2.05
CA LYS A 54 0.18 -12.51 -0.89
C LYS A 54 -0.77 -13.52 -0.26
N LEU A 55 -0.77 -13.57 1.06
CA LEU A 55 -1.83 -14.22 1.81
C LEU A 55 -2.90 -13.19 2.18
N GLU A 56 -4.14 -13.42 1.72
CA GLU A 56 -5.29 -12.57 2.04
C GLU A 56 -5.76 -12.88 3.48
N LYS A 57 -5.21 -12.14 4.44
CA LYS A 57 -5.49 -12.32 5.87
C LYS A 57 -6.71 -11.51 6.24
N ILE A 58 -7.87 -12.17 6.33
CA ILE A 58 -9.12 -11.54 6.75
C ILE A 58 -9.45 -12.04 8.14
N PRO A 59 -9.24 -11.23 9.19
CA PRO A 59 -9.58 -11.63 10.56
C PRO A 59 -11.10 -11.69 10.74
N SER A 60 -11.57 -12.58 11.61
CA SER A 60 -13.00 -12.69 11.94
C SER A 60 -13.52 -11.45 12.70
N HIS A 61 -12.65 -10.80 13.45
CA HIS A 61 -12.91 -9.54 14.17
C HIS A 61 -11.76 -8.58 13.94
N ALA A 62 -12.09 -7.30 13.72
CA ALA A 62 -11.10 -6.25 13.62
C ALA A 62 -10.61 -5.85 15.02
N GLU A 63 -9.29 -5.88 15.21
CA GLU A 63 -8.63 -5.46 16.43
C GLU A 63 -7.77 -4.21 16.18
N PRO A 64 -7.61 -3.31 17.15
CA PRO A 64 -6.88 -2.05 16.97
C PRO A 64 -5.45 -2.22 16.44
N PHE A 65 -4.76 -3.30 16.83
CA PHE A 65 -3.39 -3.58 16.39
C PHE A 65 -3.28 -4.07 14.93
N MET A 66 -4.40 -4.41 14.29
CA MET A 66 -4.43 -4.86 12.89
C MET A 66 -4.44 -3.70 11.89
N GLY A 67 -4.62 -2.47 12.38
CA GLY A 67 -4.54 -1.27 11.55
C GLY A 67 -3.12 -0.95 11.09
N ILE A 68 -3.02 -0.02 10.16
CA ILE A 68 -1.73 0.53 9.72
C ILE A 68 -1.18 1.37 10.86
N GLN A 69 -0.04 0.96 11.43
CA GLN A 69 0.52 1.56 12.65
C GLN A 69 0.98 3.01 12.45
N GLU A 70 1.36 3.34 11.22
CA GLU A 70 1.77 4.70 10.84
C GLU A 70 0.59 5.67 10.77
N PHE A 71 -0.64 5.16 10.62
CA PHE A 71 -1.84 5.98 10.47
C PHE A 71 -2.41 6.40 11.82
N THR A 72 -2.77 7.66 11.96
CA THR A 72 -3.27 8.24 13.20
C THR A 72 -4.72 8.71 13.12
N GLU A 73 -5.25 8.85 11.89
CA GLU A 73 -6.58 9.41 11.64
C GLU A 73 -7.33 8.58 10.58
N ILE A 74 -8.65 8.61 10.62
CA ILE A 74 -9.51 8.00 9.59
C ILE A 74 -9.21 8.61 8.22
N ARG A 75 -8.85 9.90 8.19
CA ARG A 75 -8.44 10.61 6.97
C ARG A 75 -7.29 9.92 6.24
N ASP A 76 -6.32 9.35 6.97
CA ASP A 76 -5.18 8.64 6.37
C ASP A 76 -5.66 7.45 5.52
N TYR A 77 -6.66 6.71 6.00
CA TYR A 77 -7.26 5.60 5.24
C TYR A 77 -8.04 6.07 4.02
N CYS A 78 -8.79 7.17 4.14
CA CYS A 78 -9.50 7.77 3.00
C CYS A 78 -8.51 8.22 1.91
N LEU A 79 -7.43 8.89 2.32
CA LEU A 79 -6.36 9.31 1.43
C LEU A 79 -5.66 8.10 0.79
N LEU A 80 -5.38 7.04 1.56
CA LEU A 80 -4.81 5.82 1.02
C LEU A 80 -5.69 5.22 -0.08
N CYS A 81 -6.99 5.11 0.16
CA CYS A 81 -7.92 4.60 -0.86
C CYS A 81 -7.91 5.46 -2.13
N ALA A 82 -7.86 6.79 -1.99
CA ALA A 82 -7.82 7.70 -3.14
C ALA A 82 -6.49 7.61 -3.91
N VAL A 83 -5.37 7.48 -3.20
CA VAL A 83 -4.04 7.26 -3.81
C VAL A 83 -4.00 5.94 -4.57
N LEU A 84 -4.48 4.85 -3.95
CA LEU A 84 -4.51 3.54 -4.62
C LEU A 84 -5.42 3.54 -5.85
N LEU A 85 -6.56 4.22 -5.78
CA LEU A 85 -7.46 4.37 -6.93
C LEU A 85 -6.81 5.17 -8.07
N TYR A 86 -6.02 6.20 -7.74
CA TYR A 86 -5.26 6.95 -8.73
C TYR A 86 -4.18 6.09 -9.41
N LEU A 87 -3.48 5.26 -8.63
CA LEU A 87 -2.43 4.40 -9.14
C LEU A 87 -2.98 3.24 -9.98
N GLU A 88 -4.20 2.73 -9.67
CA GLU A 88 -4.84 1.66 -10.44
C GLU A 88 -5.08 2.04 -11.91
N ASP A 89 -5.36 3.32 -12.15
CA ASP A 89 -5.58 3.86 -13.51
C ASP A 89 -4.28 4.18 -14.26
N LYS A 90 -3.11 4.00 -13.64
CA LYS A 90 -1.80 4.28 -14.26
C LYS A 90 -1.19 3.02 -14.86
N GLU A 91 -0.54 3.20 -16.01
CA GLU A 91 0.33 2.18 -16.56
C GLU A 91 1.66 2.11 -15.77
N GLU A 92 2.30 0.95 -15.77
CA GLU A 92 3.61 0.77 -15.16
C GLU A 92 4.62 1.77 -15.75
N ASN A 93 5.47 2.35 -14.89
CA ASN A 93 6.48 3.37 -15.22
C ASN A 93 5.90 4.69 -15.76
N ASN A 94 4.63 4.98 -15.51
CA ASN A 94 4.05 6.26 -15.88
C ASN A 94 4.33 7.31 -14.79
N GLN A 95 5.13 8.30 -15.14
CA GLN A 95 5.47 9.39 -14.21
C GLN A 95 4.34 10.39 -14.08
N PHE A 96 4.16 10.92 -12.88
CA PHE A 96 3.17 11.94 -12.58
C PHE A 96 3.64 12.90 -11.48
N LEU A 97 3.09 14.10 -11.47
CA LEU A 97 3.39 15.13 -10.47
C LEU A 97 2.49 14.99 -9.23
N LEU A 98 3.02 15.37 -8.08
CA LEU A 98 2.24 15.45 -6.84
C LEU A 98 0.99 16.33 -7.00
N SER A 99 1.09 17.43 -7.74
CA SER A 99 -0.04 18.32 -8.02
C SER A 99 -1.19 17.64 -8.78
N ASP A 100 -0.88 16.70 -9.69
CA ASP A 100 -1.90 15.94 -10.40
C ASP A 100 -2.63 14.97 -9.48
N LEU A 101 -1.87 14.28 -8.61
CA LEU A 101 -2.43 13.41 -7.58
C LEU A 101 -3.34 14.20 -6.60
N ILE A 102 -2.89 15.36 -6.12
CA ILE A 102 -3.66 16.23 -5.23
C ILE A 102 -4.99 16.63 -5.85
N ARG A 103 -4.99 17.06 -7.11
CA ARG A 103 -6.20 17.45 -7.86
C ARG A 103 -7.16 16.27 -8.00
N TYR A 104 -6.65 15.09 -8.26
CA TYR A 104 -7.45 13.87 -8.31
C TYR A 104 -8.08 13.54 -6.95
N ILE A 105 -7.29 13.58 -5.88
CA ILE A 105 -7.76 13.35 -4.50
C ILE A 105 -8.90 14.31 -4.16
N GLU A 106 -8.74 15.62 -4.43
CA GLU A 106 -9.80 16.61 -4.22
C GLU A 106 -11.09 16.21 -4.93
N THR A 107 -10.99 15.77 -6.19
CA THR A 107 -12.16 15.40 -6.98
C THR A 107 -12.89 14.18 -6.40
N VAL A 108 -12.15 13.19 -5.92
CA VAL A 108 -12.71 11.91 -5.46
C VAL A 108 -13.25 12.00 -4.04
N ILE A 109 -12.49 12.58 -3.12
CA ILE A 109 -12.81 12.50 -1.68
C ILE A 109 -13.55 13.70 -1.11
N SER A 110 -13.61 14.85 -1.81
CA SER A 110 -14.33 16.04 -1.32
C SER A 110 -15.82 15.81 -1.04
N LYS A 111 -16.39 14.75 -1.62
CA LYS A 111 -17.78 14.32 -1.36
C LYS A 111 -17.97 13.61 -0.01
N TYR A 112 -16.90 13.14 0.58
CA TYR A 112 -16.92 12.30 1.79
C TYR A 112 -16.27 12.97 2.98
N ILE A 113 -15.19 13.72 2.76
CA ILE A 113 -14.47 14.46 3.81
C ILE A 113 -14.10 15.85 3.28
N GLU A 114 -13.98 16.80 4.22
CA GLU A 114 -13.47 18.14 3.91
C GLU A 114 -11.98 18.06 3.57
N VAL A 115 -11.61 18.65 2.42
CA VAL A 115 -10.23 18.75 1.94
C VAL A 115 -9.79 20.21 1.94
N ASP A 116 -8.79 20.52 2.76
CA ASP A 116 -8.17 21.84 2.86
C ASP A 116 -6.64 21.69 2.88
N TRP A 117 -6.01 21.85 1.73
CA TRP A 117 -4.56 21.74 1.60
C TRP A 117 -3.81 22.97 2.17
N THR A 118 -4.48 24.01 2.62
CA THR A 118 -3.86 25.08 3.40
C THR A 118 -3.53 24.61 4.82
N SER A 119 -4.27 23.62 5.31
CA SER A 119 -4.07 22.99 6.62
C SER A 119 -2.80 22.14 6.66
N PHE A 120 -1.87 22.49 7.56
CA PHE A 120 -0.65 21.71 7.80
C PHE A 120 -0.96 20.26 8.20
N SER A 121 -1.98 20.05 9.05
CA SER A 121 -2.38 18.70 9.49
C SER A 121 -2.81 17.82 8.31
N GLN A 122 -3.58 18.38 7.37
CA GLN A 122 -4.05 17.63 6.22
C GLN A 122 -2.92 17.30 5.24
N ARG A 123 -1.99 18.23 5.01
CA ARG A 123 -0.79 17.95 4.22
C ARG A 123 0.08 16.86 4.87
N LYS A 124 0.23 16.91 6.20
CA LYS A 124 0.99 15.91 6.95
C LYS A 124 0.35 14.51 6.83
N SER A 125 -0.99 14.41 6.84
CA SER A 125 -1.70 13.15 6.57
C SER A 125 -1.39 12.62 5.17
N LEU A 126 -1.43 13.46 4.14
CA LEU A 126 -1.08 13.04 2.78
C LEU A 126 0.37 12.55 2.68
N VAL A 127 1.32 13.29 3.23
CA VAL A 127 2.75 12.89 3.25
C VAL A 127 2.94 11.54 3.93
N ARG A 128 2.26 11.30 5.05
CA ARG A 128 2.29 10.01 5.77
C ARG A 128 1.80 8.86 4.89
N VAL A 129 0.72 9.09 4.16
CA VAL A 129 0.15 8.09 3.23
C VAL A 129 1.10 7.83 2.06
N LEU A 130 1.69 8.87 1.46
CA LEU A 130 2.65 8.72 0.35
C LEU A 130 3.88 7.94 0.79
N GLN A 131 4.44 8.25 1.95
CA GLN A 131 5.57 7.51 2.53
C GLN A 131 5.19 6.03 2.80
N TYR A 132 3.98 5.77 3.27
CA TYR A 132 3.51 4.40 3.45
C TYR A 132 3.43 3.65 2.12
N VAL A 133 2.84 4.25 1.09
CA VAL A 133 2.69 3.66 -0.26
C VAL A 133 4.07 3.41 -0.90
N GLU A 134 5.00 4.36 -0.75
CA GLU A 134 6.39 4.24 -1.20
C GLU A 134 7.13 3.10 -0.46
N ASN A 135 7.00 3.01 0.86
CA ASN A 135 7.57 1.91 1.65
C ASN A 135 7.01 0.53 1.29
N LYS A 136 5.80 0.50 0.72
CA LYS A 136 5.21 -0.75 0.19
C LYS A 136 5.64 -1.06 -1.25
N GLY A 137 6.44 -0.19 -1.86
CA GLY A 137 6.91 -0.38 -3.24
C GLY A 137 5.85 -0.20 -4.31
N LEU A 138 4.76 0.51 -4.01
CA LEU A 138 3.69 0.84 -4.96
C LEU A 138 3.93 2.19 -5.66
N LEU A 139 4.86 2.95 -5.15
CA LEU A 139 5.22 4.29 -5.60
C LEU A 139 6.70 4.48 -5.40
N LYS A 140 7.35 5.21 -6.28
CA LYS A 140 8.75 5.58 -6.17
C LYS A 140 8.92 7.07 -6.42
N THR A 141 9.59 7.76 -5.53
CA THR A 141 10.01 9.15 -5.76
C THR A 141 11.14 9.16 -6.78
N TYR A 142 10.92 9.85 -7.90
CA TYR A 142 11.91 10.02 -8.95
C TYR A 142 12.71 11.31 -8.73
N GLU A 143 12.03 12.42 -8.42
CA GLU A 143 12.65 13.72 -8.13
C GLU A 143 11.83 14.46 -7.07
N GLY A 144 12.52 15.15 -6.15
CA GLY A 144 11.92 15.90 -5.07
C GLY A 144 11.88 15.14 -3.74
N ASP A 145 11.19 15.71 -2.76
CA ASP A 145 10.99 15.13 -1.43
C ASP A 145 9.57 15.44 -0.93
N SER A 146 8.77 14.39 -0.81
CA SER A 146 7.38 14.49 -0.34
C SER A 146 7.24 15.09 1.07
N SER A 147 8.27 14.96 1.92
CA SER A 147 8.24 15.51 3.28
C SER A 147 8.18 17.04 3.31
N ILE A 148 8.72 17.70 2.28
CA ILE A 148 8.73 19.16 2.16
C ILE A 148 7.30 19.67 1.96
N TYR A 149 6.45 18.96 1.22
CA TYR A 149 5.06 19.36 0.97
C TYR A 149 4.25 19.59 2.26
N SER A 150 4.58 18.90 3.33
CA SER A 150 3.93 19.14 4.63
C SER A 150 4.12 20.57 5.13
N ARG A 151 5.26 21.19 4.80
CA ARG A 151 5.65 22.55 5.23
C ARG A 151 5.38 23.60 4.16
N GLU A 152 5.67 23.27 2.91
CA GLU A 152 5.57 24.14 1.74
C GLU A 152 4.57 23.58 0.74
N GLN A 153 3.39 24.17 0.65
CA GLN A 153 2.30 23.72 -0.24
C GLN A 153 2.69 23.77 -1.73
N SER A 154 3.67 24.59 -2.10
CA SER A 154 4.14 24.78 -3.47
C SER A 154 5.23 23.78 -3.88
N SER A 155 5.67 22.89 -2.98
CA SER A 155 6.69 21.90 -3.35
C SER A 155 6.12 20.88 -4.33
N GLU A 156 6.88 20.59 -5.37
CA GLU A 156 6.51 19.61 -6.39
C GLU A 156 7.38 18.36 -6.26
N VAL A 157 6.80 17.22 -6.50
CA VAL A 157 7.48 15.92 -6.45
C VAL A 157 7.07 15.11 -7.67
N LEU A 158 8.04 14.48 -8.32
CA LEU A 158 7.82 13.58 -9.44
C LEU A 158 7.86 12.13 -8.94
N TYR A 159 6.81 11.40 -9.22
CA TYR A 159 6.65 9.98 -8.87
C TYR A 159 6.62 9.08 -10.11
N GLU A 160 7.00 7.82 -9.90
CA GLU A 160 6.90 6.71 -10.84
C GLU A 160 6.25 5.50 -10.18
#